data_a136c0ac6d3b26db39ef8b5278928708
#
_entry.id   a136c0ac6d3b26db39ef8b5278928708
#
_cell.length_a   1.000
_cell.length_b   1.000
_cell.length_c   1.000
_cell.angle_alpha   90.00
_cell.angle_beta   90.00
_cell.angle_gamma   90.00
#
_symmetry.space_group_name_H-M   'P 1'
#
loop_
_entity.id
_entity.type
_entity.pdbx_description
1 polymer ?
#
loop_
_entity_poly.entity_id
_entity_poly.type
_entity_poly.pdbx_seq_one_letter_code
_entity_poly.pdbx_strand_id
1 'polypeptide(L)'
;MQRILSSSLIAIAALASLAAHGQTATVQDAWVRATVPQQKATGAFMKITAARPMKLVGVKSPAAPVAEIHEMRLQDNVMKMRPVDKLDLPAGQAVELKPGGYHVMLMDLPKPVKAGDTVPLQLVLEGADGQRQTIDVQASVRALGTTGTNAPAQDAPAHAGHGAHQH
;
A
#
# COMPACT_ATOMS: atom_id res chain seq x y z
N MET A 1 -55.91 -20.67 52.36
CA MET A 1 -55.66 -19.40 51.66
C MET A 1 -54.19 -19.39 51.25
N GLN A 2 -53.92 -19.77 50.05
CA GLN A 2 -52.52 -19.90 49.53
C GLN A 2 -52.32 -18.94 48.38
N ARG A 3 -51.51 -17.90 48.59
CA ARG A 3 -51.21 -16.88 47.60
C ARG A 3 -49.96 -17.35 46.81
N ILE A 4 -50.18 -17.66 45.55
CA ILE A 4 -49.14 -17.99 44.61
C ILE A 4 -48.58 -16.67 44.04
N LEU A 5 -47.32 -16.35 44.37
CA LEU A 5 -46.58 -15.25 43.82
C LEU A 5 -45.89 -15.74 42.54
N SER A 6 -46.43 -15.33 41.40
CA SER A 6 -45.79 -15.58 40.08
C SER A 6 -44.69 -14.55 39.85
N SER A 7 -43.44 -14.97 39.94
CA SER A 7 -42.25 -14.15 39.57
C SER A 7 -42.02 -14.24 38.06
N SER A 8 -42.38 -13.20 37.33
CA SER A 8 -42.08 -13.06 35.90
C SER A 8 -40.63 -12.65 35.76
N LEU A 9 -39.81 -13.59 35.27
CA LEU A 9 -38.39 -13.35 34.87
C LEU A 9 -38.38 -12.72 33.47
N ILE A 10 -38.17 -11.41 33.40
CA ILE A 10 -37.96 -10.70 32.12
C ILE A 10 -36.49 -10.91 31.74
N ALA A 11 -36.24 -11.78 30.79
CA ALA A 11 -34.91 -11.96 30.15
C ALA A 11 -34.68 -10.83 29.12
N ILE A 12 -33.89 -9.83 29.47
CA ILE A 12 -33.43 -8.80 28.55
C ILE A 12 -32.29 -9.41 27.71
N ALA A 13 -32.61 -9.86 26.52
CA ALA A 13 -31.61 -10.26 25.52
C ALA A 13 -30.95 -9.00 24.98
N ALA A 14 -29.78 -8.66 25.48
CA ALA A 14 -28.91 -7.64 24.88
C ALA A 14 -28.37 -8.16 23.54
N LEU A 15 -28.98 -7.73 22.42
CA LEU A 15 -28.39 -7.90 21.09
C LEU A 15 -27.15 -7.02 21.02
N ALA A 16 -26.00 -7.60 21.25
CA ALA A 16 -24.73 -6.98 20.89
C ALA A 16 -24.63 -6.97 19.36
N SER A 17 -25.00 -5.83 18.74
CA SER A 17 -24.75 -5.60 17.33
C SER A 17 -23.24 -5.53 17.11
N LEU A 18 -22.63 -6.63 16.64
CA LEU A 18 -21.29 -6.58 16.07
C LEU A 18 -21.40 -5.70 14.82
N ALA A 19 -21.01 -4.45 14.93
CA ALA A 19 -20.77 -3.61 13.78
C ALA A 19 -19.62 -4.26 12.98
N ALA A 20 -19.97 -5.00 11.92
CA ALA A 20 -19.02 -5.44 10.93
C ALA A 20 -18.40 -4.17 10.33
N HIS A 21 -17.21 -3.81 10.77
CA HIS A 21 -16.41 -2.76 10.16
C HIS A 21 -15.96 -3.30 8.78
N GLY A 22 -16.85 -3.17 7.79
CA GLY A 22 -16.51 -3.46 6.41
C GLY A 22 -15.23 -2.70 6.05
N GLN A 23 -14.27 -3.37 5.44
CA GLN A 23 -13.02 -2.74 4.99
C GLN A 23 -13.37 -1.53 4.12
N THR A 24 -13.00 -0.35 4.59
CA THR A 24 -13.29 0.92 3.91
C THR A 24 -12.47 1.12 2.66
N ALA A 25 -11.34 0.43 2.56
CA ALA A 25 -10.53 0.34 1.35
C ALA A 25 -9.68 -0.94 1.36
N THR A 26 -9.33 -1.43 0.19
CA THR A 26 -8.40 -2.55 -0.02
C THR A 26 -7.11 -2.04 -0.65
N VAL A 27 -5.98 -2.62 -0.22
CA VAL A 27 -4.66 -2.34 -0.80
C VAL A 27 -4.12 -3.63 -1.39
N GLN A 28 -3.68 -3.56 -2.64
CA GLN A 28 -3.13 -4.69 -3.38
C GLN A 28 -1.74 -4.36 -3.91
N ASP A 29 -0.93 -5.40 -4.13
CA ASP A 29 0.38 -5.30 -4.76
C ASP A 29 1.31 -4.25 -4.13
N ALA A 30 1.26 -4.11 -2.80
CA ALA A 30 2.10 -3.16 -2.10
C ALA A 30 3.57 -3.61 -2.12
N TRP A 31 4.44 -2.72 -2.63
CA TRP A 31 5.86 -2.98 -2.69
C TRP A 31 6.69 -1.71 -2.55
N VAL A 32 7.92 -1.88 -2.09
CA VAL A 32 8.92 -0.82 -1.94
C VAL A 32 10.13 -1.20 -2.82
N ARG A 33 10.73 -0.21 -3.46
CA ARG A 33 11.95 -0.43 -4.23
C ARG A 33 13.15 -0.58 -3.29
N ALA A 34 13.97 -1.62 -3.47
CA ALA A 34 15.21 -1.78 -2.73
C ALA A 34 16.14 -0.58 -2.96
N THR A 35 17.01 -0.30 -1.99
CA THR A 35 17.99 0.80 -2.09
C THR A 35 19.41 0.25 -2.23
N VAL A 36 20.27 1.07 -2.85
CA VAL A 36 21.73 0.86 -2.80
C VAL A 36 22.30 1.45 -1.51
N PRO A 37 23.54 1.06 -1.11
CA PRO A 37 24.22 1.68 0.02
C PRO A 37 24.24 3.21 -0.09
N GLN A 38 24.04 3.89 1.06
CA GLN A 38 23.99 5.36 1.18
C GLN A 38 22.77 6.06 0.55
N GLN A 39 21.92 5.36 -0.16
CA GLN A 39 20.65 5.94 -0.63
C GLN A 39 19.72 6.21 0.53
N LYS A 40 19.22 7.45 0.65
CA LYS A 40 18.42 7.93 1.77
C LYS A 40 16.92 8.05 1.46
N ALA A 41 16.51 7.72 0.25
CA ALA A 41 15.11 7.78 -0.16
C ALA A 41 14.74 6.65 -1.09
N THR A 42 13.49 6.18 -1.03
CA THR A 42 12.96 5.18 -1.96
C THR A 42 11.46 5.38 -2.19
N GLY A 43 10.93 4.76 -3.24
CA GLY A 43 9.51 4.78 -3.58
C GLY A 43 8.77 3.55 -3.08
N ALA A 44 7.54 3.75 -2.60
CA ALA A 44 6.58 2.69 -2.36
C ALA A 44 5.38 2.84 -3.30
N PHE A 45 4.85 1.70 -3.74
CA PHE A 45 3.87 1.57 -4.80
C PHE A 45 2.80 0.57 -4.40
N MET A 46 1.56 0.79 -4.84
CA MET A 46 0.43 -0.07 -4.50
C MET A 46 -0.78 0.27 -5.34
N LYS A 47 -1.80 -0.54 -5.27
CA LYS A 47 -3.13 -0.25 -5.80
C LYS A 47 -4.11 -0.12 -4.64
N ILE A 48 -4.86 0.98 -4.59
CA ILE A 48 -5.83 1.27 -3.54
C ILE A 48 -7.22 1.35 -4.16
N THR A 49 -8.18 0.61 -3.60
CA THR A 49 -9.59 0.68 -3.99
C THR A 49 -10.43 0.99 -2.76
N ALA A 50 -11.05 2.16 -2.74
CA ALA A 50 -11.93 2.57 -1.65
C ALA A 50 -13.38 2.10 -1.90
N ALA A 51 -14.07 1.61 -0.87
CA ALA A 51 -15.47 1.20 -0.96
C ALA A 51 -16.43 2.40 -1.10
N ARG A 52 -16.02 3.57 -0.66
CA ARG A 52 -16.73 4.86 -0.74
C ARG A 52 -15.75 5.97 -1.12
N PRO A 53 -16.21 7.15 -1.59
CA PRO A 53 -15.28 8.23 -1.91
C PRO A 53 -14.46 8.63 -0.69
N MET A 54 -13.14 8.60 -0.83
CA MET A 54 -12.16 8.93 0.22
C MET A 54 -10.98 9.69 -0.37
N LYS A 55 -10.06 10.10 0.50
CA LYS A 55 -8.77 10.69 0.12
C LYS A 55 -7.66 10.02 0.90
N LEU A 56 -6.56 9.68 0.25
CA LEU A 56 -5.32 9.40 0.93
C LEU A 56 -4.69 10.74 1.32
N VAL A 57 -4.59 11.01 2.62
CA VAL A 57 -4.14 12.31 3.16
C VAL A 57 -2.82 12.20 3.92
N GLY A 58 -2.26 11.00 4.03
CA GLY A 58 -0.97 10.81 4.67
C GLY A 58 -0.50 9.37 4.63
N VAL A 59 0.79 9.20 4.79
CA VAL A 59 1.44 7.91 4.95
C VAL A 59 2.46 8.00 6.07
N LYS A 60 2.63 6.92 6.83
CA LYS A 60 3.67 6.79 7.86
C LYS A 60 4.37 5.45 7.68
N SER A 61 5.63 5.38 8.09
CA SER A 61 6.40 4.14 8.14
C SER A 61 7.43 4.18 9.27
N PRO A 62 7.61 3.12 10.04
CA PRO A 62 8.72 3.03 10.99
C PRO A 62 10.09 2.92 10.28
N ALA A 63 10.11 2.60 8.99
CA ALA A 63 11.34 2.50 8.20
C ALA A 63 11.87 3.87 7.73
N ALA A 64 11.04 4.94 7.77
CA ALA A 64 11.40 6.27 7.29
C ALA A 64 10.76 7.35 8.18
N PRO A 65 11.54 8.32 8.69
CA PRO A 65 11.00 9.44 9.48
C PRO A 65 10.04 10.31 8.65
N VAL A 66 10.26 10.40 7.34
CA VAL A 66 9.43 11.19 6.43
C VAL A 66 8.84 10.27 5.36
N ALA A 67 7.50 10.30 5.24
CA ALA A 67 6.77 9.61 4.19
C ALA A 67 5.73 10.56 3.59
N GLU A 68 5.80 10.78 2.29
CA GLU A 68 4.97 11.74 1.57
C GLU A 68 4.35 11.12 0.31
N ILE A 69 3.19 11.63 -0.10
CA ILE A 69 2.58 11.29 -1.37
C ILE A 69 3.17 12.22 -2.42
N HIS A 70 3.72 11.68 -3.49
CA HIS A 70 4.29 12.45 -4.59
C HIS A 70 3.61 12.12 -5.91
N GLU A 71 3.67 13.07 -6.84
CA GLU A 71 3.21 12.95 -8.22
C GLU A 71 4.38 13.21 -9.17
N MET A 72 4.57 12.30 -10.13
CA MET A 72 5.40 12.55 -11.31
C MET A 72 4.54 13.12 -12.42
N ARG A 73 4.90 14.27 -12.95
CA ARG A 73 4.17 14.92 -14.06
C ARG A 73 5.15 15.45 -15.11
N LEU A 74 4.81 15.21 -16.37
CA LEU A 74 5.53 15.84 -17.46
C LEU A 74 5.15 17.33 -17.54
N GLN A 75 6.13 18.21 -17.40
CA GLN A 75 5.99 19.64 -17.53
C GLN A 75 7.13 20.19 -18.38
N ASP A 76 6.83 20.89 -19.45
CA ASP A 76 7.83 21.45 -20.38
C ASP A 76 8.84 20.39 -20.88
N ASN A 77 8.35 19.22 -21.28
CA ASN A 77 9.15 18.05 -21.67
C ASN A 77 10.12 17.50 -20.59
N VAL A 78 9.97 17.92 -19.33
CA VAL A 78 10.74 17.42 -18.19
C VAL A 78 9.81 16.73 -17.19
N MET A 79 10.20 15.53 -16.76
CA MET A 79 9.50 14.84 -15.66
C MET A 79 9.85 15.54 -14.35
N LYS A 80 8.85 16.16 -13.73
CA LYS A 80 8.96 16.82 -12.42
C LYS A 80 8.24 16.01 -11.36
N MET A 81 8.86 15.85 -10.21
CA MET A 81 8.29 15.23 -9.03
C MET A 81 7.94 16.31 -8.01
N ARG A 82 6.74 16.22 -7.43
CA ARG A 82 6.29 17.16 -6.41
C ARG A 82 5.47 16.44 -5.34
N PRO A 83 5.50 16.91 -4.09
CA PRO A 83 4.59 16.44 -3.07
C PRO A 83 3.15 16.87 -3.39
N VAL A 84 2.18 16.06 -2.96
CA VAL A 84 0.76 16.36 -2.99
C VAL A 84 0.15 16.07 -1.62
N ASP A 85 -0.68 16.97 -1.13
CA ASP A 85 -1.26 16.88 0.21
C ASP A 85 -2.30 15.76 0.32
N LYS A 86 -2.93 15.42 -0.80
CA LYS A 86 -4.00 14.42 -0.85
C LYS A 86 -4.14 13.81 -2.24
N LEU A 87 -4.57 12.55 -2.27
CA LEU A 87 -4.90 11.81 -3.48
C LEU A 87 -6.34 11.32 -3.38
N ASP A 88 -7.19 11.71 -4.35
CA ASP A 88 -8.57 11.29 -4.39
C ASP A 88 -8.68 9.79 -4.70
N LEU A 89 -9.55 9.09 -3.98
CA LEU A 89 -9.87 7.68 -4.13
C LEU A 89 -11.38 7.55 -4.42
N PRO A 90 -11.80 7.56 -5.68
CA PRO A 90 -13.20 7.38 -6.05
C PRO A 90 -13.72 6.00 -5.61
N ALA A 91 -15.00 5.92 -5.26
CA ALA A 91 -15.62 4.67 -4.84
C ALA A 91 -15.52 3.58 -5.91
N GLY A 92 -15.08 2.39 -5.53
CA GLY A 92 -15.00 1.23 -6.41
C GLY A 92 -13.96 1.30 -7.52
N GLN A 93 -13.20 2.40 -7.62
CA GLN A 93 -12.15 2.55 -8.62
C GLN A 93 -10.78 2.29 -8.01
N ALA A 94 -9.97 1.49 -8.69
CA ALA A 94 -8.60 1.27 -8.31
C ALA A 94 -7.73 2.47 -8.69
N VAL A 95 -7.09 3.09 -7.71
CA VAL A 95 -6.09 4.15 -7.91
C VAL A 95 -4.70 3.53 -7.77
N GLU A 96 -3.89 3.63 -8.81
CA GLU A 96 -2.55 3.06 -8.85
C GLU A 96 -1.50 4.09 -8.46
N LEU A 97 -0.73 3.76 -7.42
CA LEU A 97 0.54 4.40 -7.12
C LEU A 97 1.63 3.57 -7.79
N LYS A 98 2.27 4.12 -8.82
CA LYS A 98 3.23 3.41 -9.69
C LYS A 98 4.40 4.28 -10.10
N PRO A 99 5.53 3.69 -10.51
CA PRO A 99 6.64 4.45 -11.09
C PRO A 99 6.18 5.33 -12.26
N GLY A 100 6.58 6.60 -12.25
CA GLY A 100 6.19 7.57 -13.27
C GLY A 100 4.81 8.23 -13.07
N GLY A 101 4.09 7.89 -12.00
CA GLY A 101 2.81 8.49 -11.61
C GLY A 101 2.80 8.90 -10.14
N TYR A 102 1.64 8.73 -9.49
CA TYR A 102 1.57 8.87 -8.04
C TYR A 102 2.39 7.76 -7.36
N HIS A 103 3.03 8.08 -6.25
CA HIS A 103 3.80 7.15 -5.43
C HIS A 103 3.99 7.70 -4.02
N VAL A 104 4.39 6.84 -3.10
CA VAL A 104 4.83 7.26 -1.77
C VAL A 104 6.34 7.36 -1.78
N MET A 105 6.89 8.50 -1.34
CA MET A 105 8.31 8.66 -1.07
C MET A 105 8.58 8.40 0.41
N LEU A 106 9.50 7.49 0.68
CA LEU A 106 10.08 7.22 1.99
C LEU A 106 11.45 7.88 2.02
N MET A 107 11.63 8.88 2.89
CA MET A 107 12.83 9.73 2.93
C MET A 107 13.52 9.66 4.30
N ASP A 108 14.76 10.10 4.33
CA ASP A 108 15.65 10.06 5.49
C ASP A 108 15.83 8.66 6.07
N LEU A 109 15.93 7.67 5.19
CA LEU A 109 16.10 6.27 5.58
C LEU A 109 17.33 6.10 6.49
N PRO A 110 17.18 5.61 7.74
CA PRO A 110 18.30 5.40 8.66
C PRO A 110 19.21 4.26 8.20
N LYS A 111 18.67 3.31 7.45
CA LYS A 111 19.39 2.13 6.92
C LYS A 111 18.87 1.75 5.53
N PRO A 112 19.67 1.05 4.71
CA PRO A 112 19.22 0.53 3.43
C PRO A 112 18.04 -0.43 3.59
N VAL A 113 17.13 -0.42 2.61
CA VAL A 113 16.01 -1.34 2.44
C VAL A 113 16.39 -2.39 1.41
N LYS A 114 16.43 -3.67 1.79
CA LYS A 114 16.97 -4.76 0.98
C LYS A 114 15.85 -5.56 0.31
N ALA A 115 16.10 -6.06 -0.89
CA ALA A 115 15.17 -6.98 -1.56
C ALA A 115 14.88 -8.20 -0.67
N GLY A 116 13.61 -8.59 -0.58
CA GLY A 116 13.12 -9.64 0.32
C GLY A 116 12.69 -9.16 1.71
N ASP A 117 13.05 -7.93 2.10
CA ASP A 117 12.53 -7.33 3.34
C ASP A 117 11.03 -7.02 3.19
N THR A 118 10.40 -6.71 4.31
CA THR A 118 9.04 -6.16 4.38
C THR A 118 9.09 -4.81 5.08
N VAL A 119 8.41 -3.82 4.48
CA VAL A 119 8.30 -2.46 5.02
C VAL A 119 6.86 -2.22 5.47
N PRO A 120 6.61 -2.01 6.77
CA PRO A 120 5.28 -1.60 7.25
C PRO A 120 4.98 -0.17 6.79
N LEU A 121 3.79 0.02 6.25
CA LEU A 121 3.23 1.33 5.88
C LEU A 121 1.90 1.50 6.59
N GLN A 122 1.59 2.71 6.96
CA GLN A 122 0.34 3.10 7.57
C GLN A 122 -0.28 4.20 6.70
N LEU A 123 -1.36 3.87 5.99
CA LEU A 123 -2.08 4.81 5.12
C LEU A 123 -3.16 5.52 5.93
N VAL A 124 -3.21 6.84 5.87
CA VAL A 124 -4.24 7.65 6.50
C VAL A 124 -5.25 8.07 5.43
N LEU A 125 -6.45 7.54 5.52
CA LEU A 125 -7.57 7.84 4.62
C LEU A 125 -8.55 8.77 5.32
N GLU A 126 -9.09 9.74 4.58
CA GLU A 126 -10.10 10.68 5.04
C GLU A 126 -11.38 10.53 4.22
N GLY A 127 -12.50 10.30 4.88
CA GLY A 127 -13.82 10.22 4.25
C GLY A 127 -14.39 11.61 3.93
N ALA A 128 -15.50 11.64 3.19
CA ALA A 128 -16.22 12.87 2.88
C ALA A 128 -16.76 13.60 4.13
N ASP A 129 -16.93 12.87 5.22
CA ASP A 129 -17.33 13.36 6.54
C ASP A 129 -16.16 13.93 7.38
N GLY A 130 -14.95 13.97 6.81
CA GLY A 130 -13.71 14.39 7.48
C GLY A 130 -13.16 13.37 8.48
N GLN A 131 -13.82 12.22 8.65
CA GLN A 131 -13.34 11.14 9.52
C GLN A 131 -12.09 10.49 8.93
N ARG A 132 -11.06 10.33 9.76
CA ARG A 132 -9.81 9.67 9.36
C ARG A 132 -9.78 8.23 9.81
N GLN A 133 -9.27 7.39 8.95
CA GLN A 133 -9.07 5.96 9.19
C GLN A 133 -7.65 5.59 8.78
N THR A 134 -7.08 4.61 9.45
CA THR A 134 -5.74 4.13 9.18
C THR A 134 -5.80 2.68 8.69
N ILE A 135 -5.06 2.39 7.64
CA ILE A 135 -4.90 1.03 7.10
C ILE A 135 -3.42 0.67 7.20
N ASP A 136 -3.13 -0.44 7.89
CA ASP A 136 -1.79 -1.00 7.96
C ASP A 136 -1.54 -1.90 6.75
N VAL A 137 -0.40 -1.69 6.09
CA VAL A 137 0.00 -2.39 4.87
C VAL A 137 1.41 -2.95 5.06
N GLN A 138 1.61 -4.20 4.68
CA GLN A 138 2.93 -4.83 4.62
C GLN A 138 3.41 -4.84 3.18
N ALA A 139 4.35 -3.96 2.84
CA ALA A 139 4.88 -3.82 1.50
C ALA A 139 6.15 -4.66 1.32
N SER A 140 6.16 -5.56 0.33
CA SER A 140 7.33 -6.37 0.01
C SER A 140 8.41 -5.53 -0.66
N VAL A 141 9.68 -5.75 -0.32
CA VAL A 141 10.78 -5.04 -0.99
C VAL A 141 11.23 -5.79 -2.23
N ARG A 142 11.18 -5.12 -3.38
CA ARG A 142 11.59 -5.68 -4.69
C ARG A 142 12.94 -5.12 -5.12
N ALA A 143 13.72 -5.97 -5.81
CA ALA A 143 15.03 -5.59 -6.34
C ALA A 143 14.95 -4.42 -7.33
N LEU A 144 16.07 -3.71 -7.51
CA LEU A 144 16.21 -2.68 -8.53
C LEU A 144 16.02 -3.30 -9.93
N GLY A 145 15.24 -2.64 -10.78
CA GLY A 145 14.97 -3.09 -12.14
C GLY A 145 13.73 -3.97 -12.33
N THR A 146 13.09 -4.44 -11.27
CA THR A 146 11.79 -5.12 -11.37
C THR A 146 10.67 -4.09 -11.49
N THR A 147 10.25 -3.78 -12.71
CA THR A 147 8.97 -3.12 -12.98
C THR A 147 7.88 -4.18 -12.82
N GLY A 148 6.99 -3.99 -11.84
CA GLY A 148 6.01 -4.95 -11.35
C GLY A 148 5.12 -5.66 -12.39
N THR A 149 5.66 -6.68 -13.01
CA THR A 149 4.91 -7.78 -13.59
C THR A 149 5.48 -9.06 -13.02
N ASN A 150 4.69 -9.77 -12.21
CA ASN A 150 4.91 -11.17 -11.92
C ASN A 150 4.72 -11.95 -13.23
N ALA A 151 5.75 -11.97 -14.10
CA ALA A 151 5.88 -13.01 -15.07
C ALA A 151 6.65 -14.16 -14.39
N PRO A 152 6.15 -15.41 -14.40
CA PRO A 152 6.93 -16.55 -13.95
C PRO A 152 8.22 -16.60 -14.77
N ALA A 153 9.34 -16.84 -14.10
CA ALA A 153 10.63 -17.07 -14.75
C ALA A 153 10.45 -18.20 -15.77
N GLN A 154 10.44 -17.88 -17.06
CA GLN A 154 10.59 -18.87 -18.11
C GLN A 154 12.07 -19.22 -18.12
N ASP A 155 12.35 -20.50 -17.86
CA ASP A 155 13.63 -21.13 -18.05
C ASP A 155 14.17 -20.80 -19.45
N ALA A 156 15.23 -20.02 -19.51
CA ALA A 156 15.97 -19.80 -20.73
C ALA A 156 16.65 -21.12 -21.13
N PRO A 157 16.44 -21.63 -22.35
CA PRO A 157 17.14 -22.82 -22.81
C PRO A 157 18.65 -22.53 -22.89
N ALA A 158 19.42 -23.40 -22.26
CA ALA A 158 20.88 -23.42 -22.35
C ALA A 158 21.29 -23.57 -23.83
N HIS A 159 21.89 -22.53 -24.40
CA HIS A 159 22.58 -22.64 -25.69
C HIS A 159 23.85 -23.46 -25.48
N ALA A 160 23.75 -24.73 -25.86
CA ALA A 160 24.86 -25.63 -26.06
C ALA A 160 25.74 -25.12 -27.21
N GLY A 161 27.06 -25.22 -27.02
CA GLY A 161 28.09 -24.69 -27.88
C GLY A 161 28.13 -25.24 -29.30
N HIS A 162 28.69 -24.44 -30.15
CA HIS A 162 29.34 -24.83 -31.40
C HIS A 162 30.64 -24.05 -31.40
N GLY A 163 31.78 -24.67 -31.49
CA GLY A 163 32.23 -25.59 -32.49
C GLY A 163 33.39 -24.90 -33.16
N ALA A 164 34.59 -25.38 -32.90
CA ALA A 164 35.84 -24.92 -33.50
C ALA A 164 35.79 -24.92 -35.04
N HIS A 165 36.29 -23.89 -35.66
CA HIS A 165 36.86 -23.94 -37.00
C HIS A 165 38.31 -23.43 -36.99
N GLN A 166 39.18 -24.42 -37.23
CA GLN A 166 40.54 -24.20 -37.71
C GLN A 166 40.49 -23.72 -39.17
N HIS A 167 41.24 -22.71 -39.48
CA HIS A 167 42.09 -22.60 -40.67
C HIS A 167 43.04 -21.42 -40.46
#